data_c3d6a6824698e4a657857d1de2870151
#
_entry.id   c3d6a6824698e4a657857d1de2870151
#
_cell.length_a   1.000
_cell.length_b   1.000
_cell.length_c   1.000
_cell.angle_alpha   90.00
_cell.angle_beta   90.00
_cell.angle_gamma   90.00
#
_symmetry.space_group_name_H-M   'P 1'
#
loop_
_entity.id
_entity.type
_entity.pdbx_description
1 polymer ?
#
loop_
_entity_poly.entity_id
_entity_poly.type
_entity_poly.pdbx_seq_one_letter_code
_entity_poly.pdbx_strand_id
1 'polypeptide(L)'
;MIYKTFQNDLSLCLGSADTALCLPPLAYVSDKVFKYENENFLNKGWVPTGRADRLSEIGDYETLDVSGHPVILIRGNDNQLNALANSCRHRGARLLEGNGNTKGIRCPFHSWLYRIDGSFAAAPRIETSDAFLERNNDLIHYKLEERLGFLFISLEEKPGAIDKWLGNFAELHGDWPISGMKTTRKWTREFPFNWKCFLDVFNEYYHLPFVHRDSIDAVYHTPRAGDLSTGNFATQFGKTDGTGGLLESQQNYAFGNMPGLRGDALLGARYTWMFPTMTFACSNDAMWVYEARPKDERTCIVTQSTCFHPSTIAQKNFKEVSKIYYERMDTALDEDII
;
A
#
# COMPACT_ATOMS: atom_id res chain seq x y z
N MET A 1 22.17 -27.95 5.17
CA MET A 1 23.33 -27.13 4.77
C MET A 1 22.89 -25.78 4.23
N ILE A 2 22.09 -25.69 3.17
CA ILE A 2 21.62 -24.45 2.52
C ILE A 2 20.97 -23.45 3.51
N TYR A 3 20.14 -23.88 4.44
CA TYR A 3 19.47 -23.01 5.41
C TYR A 3 20.41 -22.38 6.44
N LYS A 4 21.43 -23.11 6.90
CA LYS A 4 22.42 -22.56 7.83
C LYS A 4 23.27 -21.48 7.16
N THR A 5 23.57 -21.67 5.88
CA THR A 5 24.25 -20.67 5.05
C THR A 5 23.34 -19.46 4.86
N PHE A 6 22.05 -19.65 4.52
CA PHE A 6 21.08 -18.58 4.35
C PHE A 6 20.88 -17.72 5.62
N GLN A 7 20.82 -18.35 6.81
CA GLN A 7 20.74 -17.61 8.07
C GLN A 7 22.00 -16.79 8.36
N ASN A 8 23.18 -17.33 8.00
CA ASN A 8 24.43 -16.58 8.11
C ASN A 8 24.45 -15.40 7.15
N ASP A 9 24.00 -15.61 5.90
CA ASP A 9 23.92 -14.55 4.89
C ASP A 9 22.95 -13.44 5.32
N LEU A 10 21.79 -13.79 5.90
CA LEU A 10 20.85 -12.80 6.45
C LEU A 10 21.47 -11.99 7.58
N SER A 11 22.34 -12.57 8.40
CA SER A 11 22.99 -11.83 9.48
C SER A 11 23.91 -10.71 8.97
N LEU A 12 24.44 -10.85 7.75
CA LEU A 12 25.26 -9.84 7.09
C LEU A 12 24.44 -8.65 6.54
N CYS A 13 23.11 -8.82 6.43
CA CYS A 13 22.21 -7.73 6.07
C CYS A 13 21.88 -6.82 7.27
N LEU A 14 22.21 -7.27 8.50
CA LEU A 14 21.94 -6.56 9.75
C LEU A 14 23.17 -5.74 10.17
N GLY A 15 23.53 -4.77 9.39
CA GLY A 15 24.67 -3.90 9.65
C GLY A 15 24.29 -2.42 9.65
N SER A 16 25.28 -1.57 9.88
CA SER A 16 25.15 -0.16 9.52
C SER A 16 25.07 -0.02 7.99
N ALA A 17 24.60 1.12 7.49
CA ALA A 17 24.52 1.38 6.06
C ALA A 17 25.86 1.15 5.31
N ASP A 18 27.00 1.34 6.01
CA ASP A 18 28.35 1.16 5.44
C ASP A 18 28.78 -0.32 5.33
N THR A 19 28.11 -1.23 6.04
CA THR A 19 28.55 -2.63 6.18
C THR A 19 27.49 -3.66 5.87
N ALA A 20 26.21 -3.27 5.79
CA ALA A 20 25.11 -4.17 5.46
C ALA A 20 25.22 -4.64 4.02
N LEU A 21 24.98 -5.94 3.80
CA LEU A 21 24.85 -6.51 2.47
C LEU A 21 23.40 -6.55 2.02
N CYS A 22 23.18 -6.61 0.70
CA CYS A 22 21.85 -6.87 0.13
C CYS A 22 21.32 -8.24 0.57
N LEU A 23 20.02 -8.43 0.52
CA LEU A 23 19.39 -9.72 0.80
C LEU A 23 19.97 -10.80 -0.13
N PRO A 24 20.24 -12.02 0.40
CA PRO A 24 20.76 -13.09 -0.41
C PRO A 24 19.73 -13.57 -1.46
N PRO A 25 20.15 -14.07 -2.65
CA PRO A 25 19.24 -14.44 -3.74
C PRO A 25 18.10 -15.39 -3.33
N LEU A 26 18.32 -16.28 -2.36
CA LEU A 26 17.28 -17.15 -1.84
C LEU A 26 16.10 -16.40 -1.20
N ALA A 27 16.29 -15.18 -0.75
CA ALA A 27 15.21 -14.35 -0.24
C ALA A 27 14.16 -14.01 -1.32
N TYR A 28 14.55 -14.03 -2.59
CA TYR A 28 13.69 -13.63 -3.71
C TYR A 28 13.08 -14.80 -4.49
N VAL A 29 13.59 -16.02 -4.35
CA VAL A 29 13.20 -17.13 -5.21
C VAL A 29 12.80 -18.40 -4.47
N SER A 30 12.87 -18.43 -3.15
CA SER A 30 12.60 -19.61 -2.34
C SER A 30 11.16 -19.65 -1.83
N ASP A 31 10.42 -20.70 -2.19
CA ASP A 31 9.08 -21.01 -1.66
C ASP A 31 9.03 -21.10 -0.13
N LYS A 32 10.11 -21.61 0.46
CA LYS A 32 10.21 -21.76 1.92
C LYS A 32 10.43 -20.42 2.61
N VAL A 33 11.22 -19.52 2.01
CA VAL A 33 11.36 -18.15 2.52
C VAL A 33 10.03 -17.42 2.38
N PHE A 34 9.39 -17.52 1.24
CA PHE A 34 8.07 -16.95 1.01
C PHE A 34 7.02 -17.43 2.03
N LYS A 35 6.99 -18.73 2.31
CA LYS A 35 6.12 -19.30 3.33
C LYS A 35 6.42 -18.71 4.72
N TYR A 36 7.71 -18.59 5.08
CA TYR A 36 8.12 -17.97 6.34
C TYR A 36 7.69 -16.50 6.43
N GLU A 37 7.83 -15.74 5.34
CA GLU A 37 7.40 -14.33 5.26
C GLU A 37 5.89 -14.20 5.45
N ASN A 38 5.09 -15.05 4.79
CA ASN A 38 3.65 -15.10 5.00
C ASN A 38 3.28 -15.37 6.46
N GLU A 39 3.89 -16.38 7.07
CA GLU A 39 3.59 -16.81 8.43
C GLU A 39 4.05 -15.80 9.50
N ASN A 40 5.10 -15.01 9.24
CA ASN A 40 5.74 -14.19 10.26
C ASN A 40 5.66 -12.68 10.01
N PHE A 41 5.36 -12.24 8.80
CA PHE A 41 5.24 -10.82 8.46
C PHE A 41 3.83 -10.45 7.99
N LEU A 42 3.29 -11.18 7.00
CA LEU A 42 2.02 -10.82 6.38
C LEU A 42 0.80 -11.29 7.19
N ASN A 43 0.94 -12.37 7.95
CA ASN A 43 -0.10 -12.88 8.85
C ASN A 43 0.02 -12.34 10.27
N LYS A 44 1.08 -11.61 10.58
CA LYS A 44 1.33 -11.04 11.92
C LYS A 44 1.60 -9.55 11.83
N GLY A 45 1.18 -8.83 12.88
CA GLY A 45 1.33 -7.39 12.92
C GLY A 45 0.39 -6.67 11.96
N TRP A 46 0.82 -5.52 11.48
CA TRP A 46 0.03 -4.64 10.63
C TRP A 46 0.57 -4.64 9.20
N VAL A 47 -0.34 -4.81 8.24
CA VAL A 47 -0.03 -4.78 6.80
C VAL A 47 -0.69 -3.56 6.18
N PRO A 48 0.07 -2.63 5.57
CA PRO A 48 -0.50 -1.49 4.89
C PRO A 48 -1.26 -1.92 3.63
N THR A 49 -2.45 -1.34 3.40
CA THR A 49 -3.37 -1.70 2.32
C THR A 49 -3.81 -0.50 1.49
N GLY A 50 -2.99 0.54 1.45
CA GLY A 50 -3.18 1.71 0.60
C GLY A 50 -4.01 2.82 1.23
N ARG A 51 -4.75 3.56 0.40
CA ARG A 51 -5.38 4.82 0.78
C ARG A 51 -6.83 4.66 1.21
N ALA A 52 -7.19 5.26 2.36
CA ALA A 52 -8.56 5.27 2.90
C ALA A 52 -9.55 6.08 2.04
N ASP A 53 -9.07 7.13 1.36
CA ASP A 53 -9.89 7.99 0.52
C ASP A 53 -10.48 7.32 -0.71
N ARG A 54 -10.00 6.13 -1.07
CA ARG A 54 -10.57 5.27 -2.12
C ARG A 54 -11.94 4.68 -1.75
N LEU A 55 -12.30 4.74 -0.47
CA LEU A 55 -13.55 4.23 0.10
C LEU A 55 -14.28 5.39 0.80
N SER A 56 -14.68 6.43 0.04
CA SER A 56 -15.20 7.67 0.58
C SER A 56 -16.70 7.65 0.91
N GLU A 57 -17.47 6.88 0.15
CA GLU A 57 -18.92 6.84 0.27
C GLU A 57 -19.40 5.56 0.96
N ILE A 58 -20.54 5.62 1.67
CA ILE A 58 -21.17 4.46 2.29
C ILE A 58 -21.40 3.37 1.23
N GLY A 59 -20.94 2.17 1.51
CA GLY A 59 -21.01 1.02 0.62
C GLY A 59 -19.85 0.91 -0.39
N ASP A 60 -18.95 1.89 -0.47
CA ASP A 60 -17.74 1.76 -1.27
C ASP A 60 -16.90 0.60 -0.73
N TYR A 61 -16.49 -0.27 -1.64
CA TYR A 61 -15.68 -1.42 -1.30
C TYR A 61 -14.52 -1.64 -2.25
N GLU A 62 -13.49 -2.30 -1.73
CA GLU A 62 -12.34 -2.82 -2.47
C GLU A 62 -11.99 -4.21 -1.95
N THR A 63 -11.66 -5.14 -2.85
CA THR A 63 -11.21 -6.47 -2.49
C THR A 63 -9.71 -6.60 -2.71
N LEU A 64 -9.05 -7.27 -1.78
CA LEU A 64 -7.62 -7.58 -1.84
C LEU A 64 -7.36 -8.96 -1.23
N ASP A 65 -6.15 -9.45 -1.44
CA ASP A 65 -5.64 -10.62 -0.75
C ASP A 65 -4.52 -10.22 0.21
N VAL A 66 -4.56 -10.71 1.42
CA VAL A 66 -3.50 -10.56 2.41
C VAL A 66 -3.01 -11.96 2.77
N SER A 67 -1.87 -12.36 2.22
CA SER A 67 -1.26 -13.66 2.52
C SER A 67 -2.19 -14.87 2.32
N GLY A 68 -2.94 -14.89 1.21
CA GLY A 68 -3.91 -15.94 0.90
C GLY A 68 -5.27 -15.78 1.60
N HIS A 69 -5.47 -14.73 2.39
CA HIS A 69 -6.75 -14.40 3.01
C HIS A 69 -7.48 -13.34 2.15
N PRO A 70 -8.59 -13.71 1.48
CA PRO A 70 -9.37 -12.75 0.72
C PRO A 70 -10.13 -11.81 1.66
N VAL A 71 -9.98 -10.50 1.45
CA VAL A 71 -10.53 -9.43 2.30
C VAL A 71 -11.41 -8.50 1.47
N ILE A 72 -12.46 -7.99 2.10
CA ILE A 72 -13.26 -6.85 1.65
C ILE A 72 -12.95 -5.68 2.59
N LEU A 73 -12.44 -4.58 2.06
CA LEU A 73 -12.46 -3.29 2.74
C LEU A 73 -13.74 -2.58 2.30
N ILE A 74 -14.54 -2.06 3.24
CA ILE A 74 -15.84 -1.47 2.93
C ILE A 74 -16.19 -0.34 3.91
N ARG A 75 -16.79 0.75 3.39
CA ARG A 75 -17.35 1.82 4.21
C ARG A 75 -18.73 1.42 4.71
N GLY A 76 -18.88 1.30 6.03
CA GLY A 76 -20.13 0.95 6.71
C GLY A 76 -21.16 2.09 6.75
N ASN A 77 -22.38 1.77 7.18
CA ASN A 77 -23.47 2.75 7.37
C ASN A 77 -23.17 3.79 8.45
N ASP A 78 -22.31 3.45 9.40
CA ASP A 78 -21.81 4.32 10.47
C ASP A 78 -20.64 5.21 10.03
N ASN A 79 -20.34 5.19 8.73
CA ASN A 79 -19.21 5.86 8.12
C ASN A 79 -17.83 5.35 8.60
N GLN A 80 -17.78 4.21 9.27
CA GLN A 80 -16.52 3.56 9.64
C GLN A 80 -16.07 2.60 8.53
N LEU A 81 -14.76 2.40 8.41
CA LEU A 81 -14.20 1.39 7.52
C LEU A 81 -14.14 0.03 8.22
N ASN A 82 -14.53 -1.00 7.52
CA ASN A 82 -14.50 -2.38 7.96
C ASN A 82 -13.57 -3.21 7.07
N ALA A 83 -12.88 -4.17 7.65
CA ALA A 83 -12.17 -5.23 6.94
C ALA A 83 -12.85 -6.56 7.24
N LEU A 84 -13.46 -7.15 6.23
CA LEU A 84 -14.26 -8.36 6.34
C LEU A 84 -13.62 -9.51 5.55
N ALA A 85 -13.73 -10.75 6.06
CA ALA A 85 -13.35 -11.90 5.26
C ALA A 85 -14.24 -12.00 4.01
N ASN A 86 -13.63 -12.01 2.84
CA ASN A 86 -14.32 -12.16 1.54
C ASN A 86 -14.66 -13.65 1.27
N SER A 87 -15.32 -14.28 2.25
CA SER A 87 -15.62 -15.71 2.24
C SER A 87 -16.96 -15.97 2.91
N CYS A 88 -17.90 -16.54 2.18
CA CYS A 88 -19.23 -16.84 2.67
C CYS A 88 -19.19 -17.85 3.83
N ARG A 89 -19.88 -17.54 4.94
CA ARG A 89 -19.94 -18.40 6.14
C ARG A 89 -20.64 -19.73 5.92
N HIS A 90 -21.35 -19.89 4.79
CA HIS A 90 -21.94 -21.15 4.42
C HIS A 90 -20.91 -22.18 3.97
N ARG A 91 -20.19 -21.92 2.87
CA ARG A 91 -19.26 -22.88 2.24
C ARG A 91 -18.03 -22.20 1.60
N GLY A 92 -17.63 -21.02 2.05
CA GLY A 92 -16.38 -20.38 1.66
C GLY A 92 -16.38 -19.70 0.27
N ALA A 93 -17.53 -19.57 -0.41
CA ALA A 93 -17.57 -18.88 -1.69
C ALA A 93 -17.13 -17.42 -1.56
N ARG A 94 -16.32 -16.93 -2.50
CA ARG A 94 -15.95 -15.52 -2.61
C ARG A 94 -17.21 -14.67 -2.80
N LEU A 95 -17.29 -13.53 -2.10
CA LEU A 95 -18.50 -12.72 -2.04
C LEU A 95 -18.48 -11.55 -3.00
N LEU A 96 -17.39 -10.81 -3.06
CA LEU A 96 -17.20 -9.64 -3.92
C LEU A 96 -15.87 -9.74 -4.68
N GLU A 97 -15.78 -9.01 -5.81
CA GLU A 97 -14.57 -8.90 -6.63
C GLU A 97 -14.31 -7.45 -7.03
N GLY A 98 -13.03 -7.09 -7.13
CA GLY A 98 -12.61 -5.77 -7.57
C GLY A 98 -12.97 -4.66 -6.58
N ASN A 99 -13.56 -3.60 -7.09
CA ASN A 99 -14.02 -2.44 -6.32
C ASN A 99 -15.36 -1.93 -6.86
N GLY A 100 -16.11 -1.25 -6.01
CA GLY A 100 -17.41 -0.70 -6.39
C GLY A 100 -18.17 -0.15 -5.20
N ASN A 101 -19.49 0.01 -5.35
CA ASN A 101 -20.39 0.41 -4.27
C ASN A 101 -21.53 -0.59 -4.13
N THR A 102 -21.88 -0.99 -2.90
CA THR A 102 -22.95 -1.93 -2.63
C THR A 102 -23.74 -1.56 -1.38
N LYS A 103 -25.03 -1.90 -1.38
CA LYS A 103 -25.92 -1.76 -0.21
C LYS A 103 -26.01 -3.02 0.64
N GLY A 104 -25.37 -4.11 0.20
CA GLY A 104 -25.36 -5.39 0.90
C GLY A 104 -24.51 -6.41 0.16
N ILE A 105 -23.95 -7.36 0.87
CA ILE A 105 -23.03 -8.37 0.35
C ILE A 105 -23.80 -9.66 0.13
N ARG A 106 -24.03 -10.03 -1.12
CA ARG A 106 -24.77 -11.22 -1.50
C ARG A 106 -23.86 -12.31 -2.04
N CYS A 107 -23.92 -13.49 -1.41
CA CYS A 107 -23.20 -14.65 -1.89
C CYS A 107 -23.71 -15.08 -3.29
N PRO A 108 -22.83 -15.21 -4.30
CA PRO A 108 -23.24 -15.58 -5.66
C PRO A 108 -23.75 -17.02 -5.76
N PHE A 109 -23.45 -17.88 -4.79
CA PHE A 109 -23.73 -19.30 -4.84
C PHE A 109 -25.15 -19.67 -4.36
N HIS A 110 -25.53 -19.28 -3.10
CA HIS A 110 -26.84 -19.57 -2.52
C HIS A 110 -27.58 -18.33 -2.02
N SER A 111 -27.12 -17.14 -2.45
CA SER A 111 -27.74 -15.86 -2.10
C SER A 111 -27.82 -15.55 -0.59
N TRP A 112 -26.94 -16.14 0.23
CA TRP A 112 -26.80 -15.65 1.60
C TRP A 112 -26.48 -14.17 1.58
N LEU A 113 -27.18 -13.41 2.41
CA LEU A 113 -27.08 -11.96 2.42
C LEU A 113 -26.44 -11.50 3.73
N TYR A 114 -25.46 -10.60 3.61
CA TYR A 114 -24.83 -9.89 4.72
C TYR A 114 -25.05 -8.39 4.54
N ARG A 115 -25.15 -7.68 5.65
CA ARG A 115 -25.09 -6.21 5.61
C ARG A 115 -23.66 -5.76 5.35
N ILE A 116 -23.48 -4.47 5.04
CA ILE A 116 -22.15 -3.90 4.75
C ILE A 116 -21.25 -3.80 5.98
N ASP A 117 -21.80 -3.99 7.17
CA ASP A 117 -21.05 -4.18 8.42
C ASP A 117 -20.61 -5.63 8.65
N GLY A 118 -20.93 -6.56 7.73
CA GLY A 118 -20.60 -7.97 7.82
C GLY A 118 -21.63 -8.81 8.57
N SER A 119 -22.64 -8.22 9.23
CA SER A 119 -23.65 -8.96 9.95
C SER A 119 -24.53 -9.78 9.00
N PHE A 120 -24.85 -11.02 9.41
CA PHE A 120 -25.72 -11.90 8.65
C PHE A 120 -27.13 -11.32 8.58
N ALA A 121 -27.73 -11.29 7.40
CA ALA A 121 -29.06 -10.74 7.19
C ALA A 121 -30.11 -11.80 6.82
N ALA A 122 -29.78 -12.73 5.91
CA ALA A 122 -30.73 -13.74 5.45
C ALA A 122 -30.06 -14.94 4.76
N ALA A 123 -30.70 -16.10 4.85
CA ALA A 123 -30.44 -17.29 4.05
C ALA A 123 -31.72 -17.71 3.31
N PRO A 124 -31.92 -17.27 2.05
CA PRO A 124 -33.18 -17.55 1.32
C PRO A 124 -33.41 -19.05 1.13
N ARG A 125 -34.66 -19.47 1.27
CA ARG A 125 -35.11 -20.87 1.05
C ARG A 125 -34.53 -21.90 2.02
N ILE A 126 -34.02 -21.47 3.17
CA ILE A 126 -33.60 -22.33 4.26
C ILE A 126 -34.56 -22.08 5.41
N GLU A 127 -35.17 -23.16 5.93
CA GLU A 127 -35.84 -23.10 7.23
C GLU A 127 -34.73 -22.97 8.29
N THR A 128 -34.70 -21.84 8.96
CA THR A 128 -33.72 -21.58 10.01
C THR A 128 -34.20 -22.18 11.31
N SER A 129 -33.53 -23.24 11.79
CA SER A 129 -33.74 -23.77 13.14
C SER A 129 -33.16 -22.82 14.19
N ASP A 130 -33.59 -22.95 15.44
CA ASP A 130 -33.03 -22.17 16.55
C ASP A 130 -31.49 -22.37 16.62
N ALA A 131 -31.00 -23.59 16.47
CA ALA A 131 -29.57 -23.92 16.44
C ALA A 131 -28.82 -23.23 15.30
N PHE A 132 -29.49 -22.96 14.16
CA PHE A 132 -28.90 -22.17 13.09
C PHE A 132 -28.81 -20.68 13.45
N LEU A 133 -29.83 -20.15 14.10
CA LEU A 133 -29.91 -18.74 14.52
C LEU A 133 -28.92 -18.44 15.67
N GLU A 134 -28.74 -19.42 16.58
CA GLU A 134 -27.76 -19.32 17.67
C GLU A 134 -26.32 -19.33 17.18
N ARG A 135 -26.06 -19.89 15.98
CA ARG A 135 -24.74 -19.90 15.38
C ARG A 135 -24.36 -18.48 14.91
N ASN A 136 -23.15 -18.05 15.21
CA ASN A 136 -22.60 -16.83 14.62
C ASN A 136 -22.35 -17.05 13.12
N ASN A 137 -23.21 -16.45 12.28
CA ASN A 137 -23.13 -16.50 10.82
C ASN A 137 -22.55 -15.20 10.21
N ASP A 138 -22.15 -14.23 11.03
CA ASP A 138 -21.55 -12.97 10.57
C ASP A 138 -20.20 -13.21 9.90
N LEU A 139 -19.82 -12.34 8.97
CA LEU A 139 -18.50 -12.38 8.37
C LEU A 139 -17.43 -12.14 9.44
N ILE A 140 -16.29 -12.78 9.27
CA ILE A 140 -15.14 -12.55 10.15
C ILE A 140 -14.65 -11.12 9.93
N HIS A 141 -14.45 -10.38 11.01
CA HIS A 141 -13.84 -9.05 10.99
C HIS A 141 -12.35 -9.17 11.27
N TYR A 142 -11.56 -8.50 10.45
CA TYR A 142 -10.15 -8.27 10.73
C TYR A 142 -9.97 -6.90 11.38
N LYS A 143 -8.86 -6.71 12.10
CA LYS A 143 -8.52 -5.41 12.65
C LYS A 143 -8.12 -4.46 11.53
N LEU A 144 -8.67 -3.26 11.56
CA LEU A 144 -8.39 -2.20 10.58
C LEU A 144 -8.16 -0.89 11.31
N GLU A 145 -7.08 -0.21 10.97
CA GLU A 145 -6.73 1.10 11.50
C GLU A 145 -6.40 2.06 10.35
N GLU A 146 -6.74 3.32 10.55
CA GLU A 146 -6.35 4.39 9.63
C GLU A 146 -5.38 5.34 10.30
N ARG A 147 -4.23 5.62 9.68
CA ARG A 147 -3.25 6.63 10.11
C ARG A 147 -2.73 7.42 8.92
N LEU A 148 -2.79 8.73 9.00
CA LEU A 148 -2.40 9.66 7.93
C LEU A 148 -3.05 9.35 6.57
N GLY A 149 -4.29 8.83 6.59
CA GLY A 149 -5.04 8.45 5.39
C GLY A 149 -4.56 7.14 4.74
N PHE A 150 -3.67 6.38 5.37
CA PHE A 150 -3.34 5.01 4.99
C PHE A 150 -4.11 4.02 5.85
N LEU A 151 -4.49 2.89 5.24
CA LEU A 151 -5.14 1.78 5.91
C LEU A 151 -4.13 0.70 6.27
N PHE A 152 -4.30 0.13 7.45
CA PHE A 152 -3.50 -0.97 7.98
C PHE A 152 -4.43 -2.06 8.47
N ILE A 153 -4.25 -3.27 7.94
CA ILE A 153 -5.00 -4.45 8.36
C ILE A 153 -4.13 -5.36 9.22
N SER A 154 -4.74 -6.04 10.19
CA SER A 154 -4.11 -7.18 10.86
C SER A 154 -5.03 -8.38 10.85
N LEU A 155 -4.46 -9.54 10.52
CA LEU A 155 -5.13 -10.83 10.57
C LEU A 155 -5.11 -11.42 11.99
N GLU A 156 -4.33 -10.83 12.91
CA GLU A 156 -4.29 -11.24 14.30
C GLU A 156 -5.53 -10.76 15.06
N GLU A 157 -6.04 -11.60 15.94
CA GLU A 157 -7.15 -11.23 16.82
C GLU A 157 -6.77 -10.08 17.78
N LYS A 158 -5.53 -10.08 18.24
CA LYS A 158 -4.97 -9.11 19.20
C LYS A 158 -3.62 -8.58 18.72
N PRO A 159 -3.58 -7.79 17.65
CA PRO A 159 -2.34 -7.17 17.23
C PRO A 159 -1.86 -6.13 18.25
N GLY A 160 -0.58 -5.84 18.24
CA GLY A 160 -0.05 -4.72 19.01
C GLY A 160 -0.65 -3.38 18.55
N ALA A 161 -0.53 -2.34 19.39
CA ALA A 161 -1.02 -1.01 19.05
C ALA A 161 -0.36 -0.47 17.78
N ILE A 162 -1.16 0.03 16.83
CA ILE A 162 -0.69 0.56 15.54
C ILE A 162 0.31 1.70 15.72
N ASP A 163 0.10 2.58 16.68
CA ASP A 163 0.97 3.73 16.91
C ASP A 163 2.37 3.31 17.40
N LYS A 164 2.45 2.20 18.16
CA LYS A 164 3.73 1.59 18.53
C LYS A 164 4.41 0.95 17.32
N TRP A 165 3.63 0.36 16.42
CA TRP A 165 4.12 -0.26 15.19
C TRP A 165 4.67 0.79 14.22
N LEU A 166 4.01 1.96 14.14
CA LEU A 166 4.41 3.09 13.31
C LEU A 166 5.57 3.91 13.91
N GLY A 167 5.76 3.91 15.23
CA GLY A 167 6.81 4.70 15.89
C GLY A 167 6.75 6.18 15.54
N ASN A 168 7.87 6.75 15.10
CA ASN A 168 7.98 8.17 14.75
C ASN A 168 7.53 8.51 13.29
N PHE A 169 6.73 7.65 12.67
CA PHE A 169 6.25 7.86 11.30
C PHE A 169 5.56 9.21 11.09
N ALA A 170 4.63 9.56 11.98
CA ALA A 170 3.88 10.81 11.88
C ALA A 170 4.78 12.05 12.04
N GLU A 171 5.82 11.96 12.87
CA GLU A 171 6.80 13.03 13.08
C GLU A 171 7.62 13.28 11.80
N LEU A 172 8.21 12.23 11.22
CA LEU A 172 9.06 12.34 10.04
C LEU A 172 8.29 12.75 8.78
N HIS A 173 6.98 12.56 8.75
CA HIS A 173 6.13 12.90 7.60
C HIS A 173 5.23 14.13 7.85
N GLY A 174 5.32 14.75 9.01
CA GLY A 174 4.45 15.86 9.44
C GLY A 174 4.57 17.15 8.63
N ASP A 175 5.59 17.24 7.77
CA ASP A 175 5.79 18.38 6.87
C ASP A 175 4.91 18.32 5.60
N TRP A 176 4.28 17.16 5.32
CA TRP A 176 3.35 16.95 4.21
C TRP A 176 1.92 16.76 4.71
N PRO A 177 0.89 17.33 4.04
CA PRO A 177 -0.52 17.15 4.42
C PRO A 177 -1.09 15.80 3.94
N ILE A 178 -0.41 14.68 4.24
CA ILE A 178 -0.67 13.35 3.70
C ILE A 178 -2.12 12.89 3.91
N SER A 179 -2.69 13.12 5.10
CA SER A 179 -4.06 12.70 5.42
C SER A 179 -5.11 13.37 4.54
N GLY A 180 -4.84 14.59 4.07
CA GLY A 180 -5.74 15.35 3.20
C GLY A 180 -5.65 15.01 1.71
N MET A 181 -4.62 14.30 1.30
CA MET A 181 -4.40 13.93 -0.11
C MET A 181 -5.51 13.01 -0.62
N LYS A 182 -5.89 13.18 -1.90
CA LYS A 182 -6.94 12.39 -2.57
C LYS A 182 -6.35 11.62 -3.74
N THR A 183 -6.70 10.35 -3.83
CA THR A 183 -6.36 9.47 -4.95
C THR A 183 -7.14 9.89 -6.20
N THR A 184 -6.43 10.23 -7.26
CA THR A 184 -7.03 10.69 -8.52
C THR A 184 -6.83 9.70 -9.67
N ARG A 185 -5.86 8.81 -9.53
CA ARG A 185 -5.63 7.67 -10.43
C ARG A 185 -5.21 6.46 -9.62
N LYS A 186 -5.73 5.30 -10.02
CA LYS A 186 -5.34 3.99 -9.49
C LYS A 186 -5.28 2.99 -10.64
N TRP A 187 -4.27 2.12 -10.62
CA TRP A 187 -4.22 0.92 -11.45
C TRP A 187 -3.62 -0.26 -10.66
N THR A 188 -3.84 -1.47 -11.15
CA THR A 188 -3.27 -2.70 -10.58
C THR A 188 -2.75 -3.57 -11.70
N ARG A 189 -1.51 -4.06 -11.58
CA ARG A 189 -0.84 -4.95 -12.55
C ARG A 189 -0.13 -6.09 -11.83
N GLU A 190 -0.02 -7.22 -12.49
CA GLU A 190 0.79 -8.36 -12.06
C GLU A 190 2.18 -8.27 -12.71
N PHE A 191 3.23 -8.57 -11.93
CA PHE A 191 4.62 -8.54 -12.38
C PHE A 191 5.31 -9.87 -12.11
N PRO A 192 6.18 -10.35 -13.03
CA PRO A 192 6.86 -11.64 -12.96
C PRO A 192 8.15 -11.58 -12.14
N PHE A 193 8.11 -10.93 -10.98
CA PHE A 193 9.21 -10.86 -10.03
C PHE A 193 8.72 -10.81 -8.57
N ASN A 194 9.63 -11.12 -7.65
CA ASN A 194 9.33 -11.09 -6.21
C ASN A 194 8.97 -9.67 -5.75
N TRP A 195 7.98 -9.55 -4.88
CA TRP A 195 7.50 -8.28 -4.34
C TRP A 195 8.59 -7.40 -3.70
N LYS A 196 9.64 -8.01 -3.12
CA LYS A 196 10.77 -7.28 -2.54
C LYS A 196 11.62 -6.56 -3.58
N CYS A 197 11.77 -7.14 -4.78
CA CYS A 197 12.50 -6.48 -5.87
C CYS A 197 11.91 -5.10 -6.18
N PHE A 198 10.57 -5.00 -6.21
CA PHE A 198 9.89 -3.72 -6.43
C PHE A 198 10.17 -2.71 -5.31
N LEU A 199 10.14 -3.19 -4.07
CA LEU A 199 10.35 -2.32 -2.90
C LEU A 199 11.82 -1.89 -2.75
N ASP A 200 12.75 -2.78 -3.05
CA ASP A 200 14.18 -2.50 -2.99
C ASP A 200 14.55 -1.38 -3.97
N VAL A 201 14.14 -1.49 -5.24
CA VAL A 201 14.38 -0.50 -6.28
C VAL A 201 13.79 0.86 -5.90
N PHE A 202 12.56 0.90 -5.39
CA PHE A 202 11.91 2.17 -5.03
C PHE A 202 12.62 2.92 -3.88
N ASN A 203 13.34 2.24 -3.04
CA ASN A 203 13.89 2.82 -1.80
C ASN A 203 15.39 3.14 -1.86
N GLU A 204 16.01 3.06 -3.02
CA GLU A 204 17.39 3.46 -3.19
C GLU A 204 17.54 4.45 -4.36
N TYR A 205 18.65 5.19 -4.38
CA TYR A 205 18.93 6.21 -5.38
C TYR A 205 19.96 5.74 -6.43
N TYR A 206 20.67 4.66 -6.15
CA TYR A 206 21.86 4.27 -6.90
C TYR A 206 21.59 3.94 -8.37
N HIS A 207 20.39 3.44 -8.70
CA HIS A 207 19.99 3.13 -10.07
C HIS A 207 19.62 4.36 -10.92
N LEU A 208 19.21 5.49 -10.30
CA LEU A 208 18.70 6.66 -11.03
C LEU A 208 19.62 7.13 -12.16
N PRO A 209 20.95 7.34 -11.94
CA PRO A 209 21.85 7.81 -12.99
C PRO A 209 22.04 6.84 -14.15
N PHE A 210 21.61 5.61 -14.01
CA PHE A 210 21.80 4.54 -14.97
C PHE A 210 20.49 4.14 -15.68
N VAL A 211 19.43 3.95 -14.91
CA VAL A 211 18.11 3.51 -15.40
C VAL A 211 17.26 4.72 -15.83
N HIS A 212 17.25 5.78 -15.05
CA HIS A 212 16.41 6.96 -15.24
C HIS A 212 17.18 8.19 -15.77
N ARG A 213 18.31 7.96 -16.39
CA ARG A 213 19.25 8.99 -16.83
C ARG A 213 18.60 10.09 -17.66
N ASP A 214 17.69 9.73 -18.57
CA ASP A 214 17.08 10.65 -19.54
C ASP A 214 15.64 11.05 -19.13
N SER A 215 15.22 10.70 -17.91
CA SER A 215 13.83 10.91 -17.45
C SER A 215 13.73 11.72 -16.17
N ILE A 216 14.27 11.21 -15.06
CA ILE A 216 14.11 11.80 -13.74
C ILE A 216 15.43 12.08 -12.99
N ASP A 217 16.55 11.52 -13.40
CA ASP A 217 17.81 11.66 -12.67
C ASP A 217 18.19 13.14 -12.42
N ALA A 218 18.07 13.99 -13.42
CA ALA A 218 18.38 15.42 -13.31
C ALA A 218 17.45 16.21 -12.35
N VAL A 219 16.29 15.64 -12.01
CA VAL A 219 15.38 16.27 -11.04
C VAL A 219 15.84 16.03 -9.62
N TYR A 220 16.56 14.95 -9.34
CA TYR A 220 16.89 14.53 -7.98
C TYR A 220 18.35 14.77 -7.64
N HIS A 221 18.58 15.27 -6.43
CA HIS A 221 19.91 15.29 -5.82
C HIS A 221 20.13 14.04 -4.98
N THR A 222 21.39 13.63 -4.84
CA THR A 222 21.75 12.53 -3.93
C THR A 222 21.07 12.70 -2.58
N PRO A 223 20.28 11.72 -2.12
CA PRO A 223 19.60 11.80 -0.85
C PRO A 223 20.61 11.91 0.30
N ARG A 224 20.20 12.57 1.37
CA ARG A 224 20.91 12.45 2.65
C ARG A 224 20.73 11.02 3.20
N ALA A 225 21.58 10.65 4.16
CA ALA A 225 21.43 9.38 4.88
C ALA A 225 19.97 9.20 5.39
N GLY A 226 19.50 7.97 5.38
CA GLY A 226 18.16 7.64 5.85
C GLY A 226 17.91 8.12 7.27
N ASP A 227 16.71 8.61 7.54
CA ASP A 227 16.33 9.05 8.89
C ASP A 227 16.16 7.84 9.83
N LEU A 228 16.50 8.03 11.09
CA LEU A 228 16.33 6.97 12.09
C LEU A 228 14.83 6.72 12.34
N SER A 229 14.36 5.57 11.90
CA SER A 229 13.02 5.09 12.18
C SER A 229 12.95 4.33 13.49
N THR A 230 11.91 4.59 14.29
CA THR A 230 11.59 3.81 15.51
C THR A 230 10.39 2.87 15.29
N GLY A 231 9.83 2.86 14.08
CA GLY A 231 8.72 1.99 13.66
C GLY A 231 9.12 1.03 12.54
N ASN A 232 8.12 0.36 11.98
CA ASN A 232 8.30 -0.61 10.89
C ASN A 232 8.28 0.08 9.52
N PHE A 233 9.18 1.00 9.31
CA PHE A 233 9.37 1.69 8.03
C PHE A 233 10.83 2.15 7.89
N ALA A 234 11.25 2.38 6.65
CA ALA A 234 12.48 3.05 6.31
C ALA A 234 12.15 4.29 5.47
N THR A 235 12.88 5.37 5.66
CA THR A 235 12.64 6.61 4.92
C THR A 235 13.89 7.39 4.66
N GLN A 236 13.93 8.08 3.51
CA GLN A 236 14.99 8.98 3.12
C GLN A 236 14.41 10.24 2.46
N PHE A 237 15.12 11.32 2.56
CA PHE A 237 14.80 12.59 1.93
C PHE A 237 15.87 13.01 0.93
N GLY A 238 15.46 13.39 -0.26
CA GLY A 238 16.32 13.99 -1.30
C GLY A 238 15.76 15.34 -1.75
N LYS A 239 16.64 16.32 -1.95
CA LYS A 239 16.26 17.58 -2.60
C LYS A 239 15.90 17.33 -4.06
N THR A 240 15.03 18.18 -4.63
CA THR A 240 14.66 18.14 -6.04
C THR A 240 14.78 19.53 -6.66
N ASP A 241 15.17 19.58 -7.93
CA ASP A 241 15.04 20.76 -8.76
C ASP A 241 13.65 20.75 -9.40
N GLY A 242 12.73 21.51 -8.81
CA GLY A 242 11.30 21.45 -9.15
C GLY A 242 10.54 20.37 -8.38
N THR A 243 9.66 19.62 -9.04
CA THR A 243 8.85 18.58 -8.43
C THR A 243 9.29 17.17 -8.82
N GLY A 244 9.38 16.27 -7.85
CA GLY A 244 9.60 14.84 -8.10
C GLY A 244 8.42 14.14 -8.82
N GLY A 245 7.29 14.80 -8.95
CA GLY A 245 6.10 14.29 -9.63
C GLY A 245 6.12 14.36 -11.16
N LEU A 246 7.14 14.99 -11.77
CA LEU A 246 7.26 15.20 -13.22
C LEU A 246 8.62 14.74 -13.74
N LEU A 247 8.68 14.43 -15.05
CA LEU A 247 9.95 14.24 -15.76
C LEU A 247 10.70 15.60 -15.86
N GLU A 248 12.00 15.56 -16.08
CA GLU A 248 12.82 16.75 -16.27
C GLU A 248 12.23 17.69 -17.34
N SER A 249 11.88 17.14 -18.49
CA SER A 249 11.31 17.89 -19.62
C SER A 249 9.91 18.46 -19.36
N GLN A 250 9.25 18.04 -18.28
CA GLN A 250 7.86 18.38 -17.95
C GLN A 250 7.72 19.38 -16.82
N GLN A 251 8.80 19.86 -16.22
CA GLN A 251 8.77 20.70 -15.01
C GLN A 251 7.96 22.01 -15.18
N ASN A 252 7.77 22.51 -16.40
CA ASN A 252 6.92 23.66 -16.69
C ASN A 252 5.41 23.43 -16.41
N TYR A 253 5.00 22.15 -16.23
CA TYR A 253 3.63 21.78 -15.92
C TYR A 253 3.38 21.60 -14.42
N ALA A 254 4.35 21.92 -13.56
CA ALA A 254 4.21 21.78 -12.12
C ALA A 254 3.00 22.54 -11.59
N PHE A 255 2.20 21.90 -10.73
CA PHE A 255 1.04 22.52 -10.07
C PHE A 255 1.45 23.58 -9.04
N GLY A 256 2.72 23.59 -8.65
CA GLY A 256 3.23 24.40 -7.55
C GLY A 256 2.96 23.73 -6.18
N ASN A 257 3.58 24.31 -5.16
CA ASN A 257 3.53 23.74 -3.81
C ASN A 257 2.10 23.60 -3.28
N MET A 258 1.77 22.42 -2.78
CA MET A 258 0.49 22.22 -2.10
C MET A 258 0.45 22.99 -0.77
N PRO A 259 -0.75 23.44 -0.30
CA PRO A 259 -0.88 24.11 0.98
C PRO A 259 -0.44 23.23 2.15
N GLY A 260 0.13 23.84 3.18
CA GLY A 260 0.48 23.18 4.43
C GLY A 260 1.86 22.54 4.46
N LEU A 261 2.64 22.61 3.37
CA LEU A 261 4.04 22.17 3.37
C LEU A 261 4.90 22.99 4.32
N ARG A 262 5.83 22.34 4.98
CA ARG A 262 6.82 22.94 5.85
C ARG A 262 8.18 22.29 5.67
N GLY A 263 9.24 22.92 6.18
CA GLY A 263 10.56 22.33 6.29
C GLY A 263 11.05 21.68 5.00
N ASP A 264 11.44 20.44 5.08
CA ASP A 264 11.97 19.63 3.98
C ASP A 264 10.97 19.48 2.81
N ALA A 265 9.67 19.47 3.09
CA ALA A 265 8.64 19.29 2.07
C ALA A 265 8.61 20.41 1.00
N LEU A 266 9.20 21.55 1.32
CA LEU A 266 9.37 22.66 0.37
C LEU A 266 10.58 22.50 -0.56
N LEU A 267 11.48 21.58 -0.25
CA LEU A 267 12.81 21.47 -0.85
C LEU A 267 13.02 20.20 -1.67
N GLY A 268 12.11 19.24 -1.61
CA GLY A 268 12.32 17.98 -2.28
C GLY A 268 11.26 16.92 -1.99
N ALA A 269 11.65 15.67 -2.13
CA ALA A 269 10.80 14.52 -1.99
C ALA A 269 11.29 13.56 -0.89
N ARG A 270 10.33 12.97 -0.17
CA ARG A 270 10.58 11.92 0.82
C ARG A 270 10.07 10.61 0.30
N TYR A 271 10.96 9.61 0.25
CA TYR A 271 10.67 8.22 -0.13
C TYR A 271 10.58 7.38 1.12
N THR A 272 9.56 6.52 1.19
CA THR A 272 9.32 5.71 2.38
C THR A 272 8.87 4.31 1.99
N TRP A 273 9.54 3.31 2.55
CA TRP A 273 9.05 1.95 2.59
C TRP A 273 8.32 1.72 3.92
N MET A 274 7.02 1.50 3.85
CA MET A 274 6.18 1.06 4.95
C MET A 274 6.09 -0.46 4.93
N PHE A 275 6.78 -1.10 5.87
CA PHE A 275 6.84 -2.55 5.95
C PHE A 275 5.44 -3.18 6.13
N PRO A 276 5.13 -4.37 5.52
CA PRO A 276 6.02 -5.07 4.60
C PRO A 276 5.87 -4.64 3.13
N THR A 277 4.71 -4.22 2.65
CA THR A 277 4.32 -4.30 1.23
C THR A 277 4.01 -2.97 0.56
N MET A 278 4.19 -1.85 1.24
CA MET A 278 3.85 -0.55 0.67
C MET A 278 5.06 0.37 0.62
N THR A 279 5.17 1.11 -0.47
CA THR A 279 6.11 2.22 -0.57
C THR A 279 5.41 3.45 -1.14
N PHE A 280 5.87 4.63 -0.76
CA PHE A 280 5.30 5.87 -1.27
C PHE A 280 6.34 6.98 -1.28
N ALA A 281 6.10 7.99 -2.13
CA ALA A 281 6.86 9.21 -2.10
C ALA A 281 5.94 10.42 -2.01
N CYS A 282 6.35 11.37 -1.19
CA CYS A 282 5.74 12.69 -1.07
C CYS A 282 6.66 13.74 -1.68
N SER A 283 6.17 14.44 -2.71
CA SER A 283 6.81 15.62 -3.29
C SER A 283 6.10 16.89 -2.82
N ASN A 284 6.49 18.04 -3.34
CA ASN A 284 5.90 19.33 -2.97
C ASN A 284 4.49 19.57 -3.54
N ASP A 285 4.06 18.81 -4.53
CA ASP A 285 2.77 19.00 -5.24
C ASP A 285 1.98 17.71 -5.46
N ALA A 286 2.59 16.54 -5.30
CA ALA A 286 1.97 15.24 -5.50
C ALA A 286 2.51 14.20 -4.52
N MET A 287 1.76 13.12 -4.36
CA MET A 287 2.18 11.89 -3.68
C MET A 287 1.83 10.69 -4.55
N TRP A 288 2.68 9.68 -4.59
CA TRP A 288 2.37 8.41 -5.23
C TRP A 288 2.70 7.24 -4.30
N VAL A 289 1.84 6.24 -4.34
CA VAL A 289 1.86 5.09 -3.44
C VAL A 289 1.89 3.82 -4.28
N TYR A 290 2.72 2.87 -3.92
CA TYR A 290 2.73 1.53 -4.48
C TYR A 290 2.51 0.49 -3.37
N GLU A 291 1.63 -0.45 -3.63
CA GLU A 291 1.38 -1.62 -2.80
C GLU A 291 1.85 -2.84 -3.59
N ALA A 292 2.98 -3.43 -3.23
CA ALA A 292 3.54 -4.61 -3.88
C ALA A 292 3.20 -5.86 -3.07
N ARG A 293 2.03 -6.46 -3.33
CA ARG A 293 1.56 -7.65 -2.63
C ARG A 293 2.08 -8.92 -3.28
N PRO A 294 2.69 -9.84 -2.53
CA PRO A 294 3.12 -11.10 -3.09
C PRO A 294 1.93 -11.95 -3.54
N LYS A 295 2.04 -12.60 -4.69
CA LYS A 295 1.14 -13.65 -5.16
C LYS A 295 1.75 -15.02 -4.90
N ASP A 296 3.02 -15.15 -5.18
CA ASP A 296 3.90 -16.27 -4.85
C ASP A 296 5.34 -15.77 -4.70
N GLU A 297 6.33 -16.66 -4.61
CA GLU A 297 7.74 -16.29 -4.44
C GLU A 297 8.37 -15.61 -5.66
N ARG A 298 7.71 -15.62 -6.81
CA ARG A 298 8.21 -15.09 -8.08
C ARG A 298 7.33 -14.06 -8.73
N THR A 299 6.12 -13.86 -8.22
CA THR A 299 5.16 -12.92 -8.80
C THR A 299 4.56 -12.03 -7.73
N CYS A 300 4.31 -10.78 -8.08
CA CYS A 300 3.62 -9.85 -7.22
C CYS A 300 2.53 -9.06 -7.97
N ILE A 301 1.58 -8.56 -7.21
CA ILE A 301 0.53 -7.66 -7.68
C ILE A 301 0.84 -6.28 -7.14
N VAL A 302 1.13 -5.35 -8.05
CA VAL A 302 1.40 -3.95 -7.69
C VAL A 302 0.16 -3.11 -7.97
N THR A 303 -0.27 -2.37 -6.95
CA THR A 303 -1.29 -1.32 -7.08
C THR A 303 -0.62 0.02 -6.92
N GLN A 304 -0.76 0.89 -7.92
CA GLN A 304 -0.28 2.27 -7.87
C GLN A 304 -1.44 3.23 -7.65
N SER A 305 -1.24 4.22 -6.78
CA SER A 305 -2.15 5.35 -6.57
C SER A 305 -1.39 6.66 -6.71
N THR A 306 -1.90 7.60 -7.53
CA THR A 306 -1.39 8.99 -7.58
C THR A 306 -2.37 9.89 -6.85
N CYS A 307 -1.85 10.70 -5.94
CA CYS A 307 -2.64 11.51 -5.03
C CYS A 307 -2.26 12.98 -5.13
N PHE A 308 -3.26 13.85 -5.05
CA PHE A 308 -3.08 15.30 -5.03
C PHE A 308 -3.86 15.93 -3.87
N HIS A 309 -3.42 17.13 -3.47
CA HIS A 309 -4.15 17.92 -2.50
C HIS A 309 -5.49 18.43 -3.11
N PRO A 310 -6.58 18.54 -2.35
CA PRO A 310 -7.87 19.01 -2.87
C PRO A 310 -7.81 20.37 -3.58
N SER A 311 -6.97 21.31 -3.13
CA SER A 311 -6.78 22.59 -3.81
C SER A 311 -6.12 22.45 -5.19
N THR A 312 -5.25 21.45 -5.37
CA THR A 312 -4.65 21.13 -6.67
C THR A 312 -5.70 20.56 -7.60
N ILE A 313 -6.52 19.63 -7.09
CA ILE A 313 -7.64 19.01 -7.84
C ILE A 313 -8.66 20.06 -8.30
N ALA A 314 -8.87 21.12 -7.51
CA ALA A 314 -9.80 22.21 -7.85
C ALA A 314 -9.27 23.18 -8.93
N GLN A 315 -8.03 23.05 -9.38
CA GLN A 315 -7.48 23.91 -10.43
C GLN A 315 -8.14 23.61 -11.78
N LYS A 316 -8.40 24.64 -12.59
CA LYS A 316 -9.10 24.50 -13.89
C LYS A 316 -8.42 23.56 -14.87
N ASN A 317 -7.09 23.52 -14.85
CA ASN A 317 -6.26 22.69 -15.74
C ASN A 317 -5.93 21.32 -15.15
N PHE A 318 -6.45 20.97 -13.97
CA PHE A 318 -6.09 19.73 -13.26
C PHE A 318 -6.24 18.49 -14.14
N LYS A 319 -7.37 18.34 -14.82
CA LYS A 319 -7.68 17.15 -15.65
C LYS A 319 -6.68 16.93 -16.80
N GLU A 320 -6.08 17.99 -17.30
CA GLU A 320 -5.09 17.94 -18.39
C GLU A 320 -3.69 17.71 -17.82
N VAL A 321 -3.31 18.51 -16.85
CA VAL A 321 -1.97 18.48 -16.28
C VAL A 321 -1.73 17.21 -15.47
N SER A 322 -2.73 16.69 -14.74
CA SER A 322 -2.58 15.44 -13.98
C SER A 322 -2.18 14.23 -14.84
N LYS A 323 -2.54 14.21 -16.13
CA LYS A 323 -2.11 13.16 -17.06
C LYS A 323 -0.59 13.15 -17.27
N ILE A 324 0.05 14.31 -17.24
CA ILE A 324 1.50 14.45 -17.38
C ILE A 324 2.19 13.82 -16.14
N TYR A 325 1.64 14.05 -14.94
CA TYR A 325 2.09 13.35 -13.72
C TYR A 325 1.92 11.83 -13.82
N TYR A 326 0.80 11.39 -14.38
CA TYR A 326 0.56 9.94 -14.57
C TYR A 326 1.56 9.34 -15.57
N GLU A 327 1.88 10.05 -16.64
CA GLU A 327 2.91 9.66 -17.61
C GLU A 327 4.27 9.50 -16.94
N ARG A 328 4.68 10.45 -16.07
CA ARG A 328 5.92 10.32 -15.31
C ARG A 328 5.95 9.03 -14.46
N MET A 329 4.84 8.71 -13.78
CA MET A 329 4.76 7.49 -12.95
C MET A 329 4.88 6.22 -13.80
N ASP A 330 4.24 6.23 -14.97
CA ASP A 330 4.29 5.09 -15.89
C ASP A 330 5.67 4.96 -16.54
N THR A 331 6.28 6.06 -16.98
CA THR A 331 7.62 6.07 -17.58
C THR A 331 8.65 5.51 -16.62
N ALA A 332 8.72 6.03 -15.40
CA ALA A 332 9.70 5.56 -14.42
C ALA A 332 9.51 4.06 -14.09
N LEU A 333 8.26 3.61 -13.97
CA LEU A 333 8.00 2.19 -13.74
C LEU A 333 8.40 1.32 -14.95
N ASP A 334 8.11 1.76 -16.16
CA ASP A 334 8.44 1.00 -17.37
C ASP A 334 9.96 0.92 -17.59
N GLU A 335 10.73 1.93 -17.16
CA GLU A 335 12.19 1.94 -17.15
C GLU A 335 12.76 0.97 -16.09
N ASP A 336 12.13 0.80 -14.94
CA ASP A 336 12.53 -0.14 -13.89
C ASP A 336 12.28 -1.61 -14.25
N ILE A 337 11.42 -1.89 -15.23
CA ILE A 337 11.10 -3.25 -15.68
C ILE A 337 12.01 -3.61 -16.86
N ILE A 338 13.26 -3.97 -16.55
CA ILE A 338 14.25 -4.42 -17.53
C ILE A 338 14.29 -5.94 -17.62
#